data_673ecfe924a1efd2d770f2f7329a05fb
#
_entry.id   673ecfe924a1efd2d770f2f7329a05fb
#
_cell.length_a   1.000
_cell.length_b   1.000
_cell.length_c   1.000
_cell.angle_alpha   90.00
_cell.angle_beta   90.00
_cell.angle_gamma   90.00
#
_symmetry.space_group_name_H-M   'P 1'
#
loop_
_entity.id
_entity.type
_entity.pdbx_description
1 polymer ?
#
loop_
_entity_poly.entity_id
_entity_poly.type
_entity_poly.pdbx_seq_one_letter_code
_entity_poly.pdbx_strand_id
1 'polypeptide(L)'
;SEANEDIQETLRWVAFKDKYFSSVLIASATGFKDNKLTLKTEGEGSGYVRSGDFKGTFPISVKETETVVPFMFFFGPNDYDLLKGYDEGVDKANALHLDHLVYLGMSVFRWINQYLIIPVVTFLSGFLSNWGIIILLMTLFIKMLLWPFTYKSYMSQAKMRVLRPQIEAINAKYPGKEQDQMMKRQTETMNLYRSAGASPMSGCLPMLLQMPFLIALYMYFPTSILLRGQGFLWADDLSTYDAVISWKANIPLISSFLGNHLSLFCVLMTVTNILYTRYTMNQSPSGEGMAGMKMMPYIMAIMFFFMFNQNAS
;
A
#
# COMPACT_ATOMS: atom_id res chain seq x y z
N SER A 1 14.52 23.14 -4.12
CA SER A 1 13.22 23.81 -4.00
C SER A 1 12.95 24.15 -2.53
N GLU A 2 12.38 25.31 -2.29
CA GLU A 2 11.99 25.78 -0.96
C GLU A 2 10.47 25.91 -0.92
N ALA A 3 9.85 25.42 0.14
CA ALA A 3 8.42 25.56 0.41
C ALA A 3 8.26 26.27 1.76
N ASN A 4 7.44 27.32 1.77
CA ASN A 4 7.10 28.08 2.96
C ASN A 4 5.61 27.96 3.21
N GLU A 5 5.21 27.66 4.43
CA GLU A 5 3.82 27.53 4.84
C GLU A 5 3.59 28.31 6.12
N ASP A 6 2.63 29.25 6.09
CA ASP A 6 2.17 30.01 7.23
C ASP A 6 0.90 29.37 7.79
N ILE A 7 0.98 28.77 8.99
CA ILE A 7 -0.09 28.02 9.63
C ILE A 7 -0.76 28.90 10.68
N GLN A 8 -2.01 29.30 10.45
CA GLN A 8 -2.77 30.19 11.33
C GLN A 8 -3.36 29.47 12.56
N GLU A 9 -3.44 28.15 12.49
CA GLU A 9 -3.98 27.33 13.57
C GLU A 9 -2.98 27.22 14.73
N THR A 10 -3.52 27.08 15.95
CA THR A 10 -2.68 26.82 17.13
C THR A 10 -2.19 25.37 17.07
N LEU A 11 -0.87 25.20 17.00
CA LEU A 11 -0.23 23.89 16.96
C LEU A 11 0.18 23.45 18.37
N ARG A 12 -0.21 22.26 18.78
CA ARG A 12 0.22 21.66 20.03
C ARG A 12 1.57 20.97 19.95
N TRP A 13 1.97 20.57 18.76
CA TRP A 13 3.27 19.99 18.49
C TRP A 13 3.71 20.26 17.05
N VAL A 14 5.00 20.19 16.83
CA VAL A 14 5.65 20.17 15.51
C VAL A 14 6.60 19.01 15.43
N ALA A 15 6.65 18.33 14.28
CA ALA A 15 7.50 17.16 14.08
C ALA A 15 8.32 17.27 12.81
N PHE A 16 9.58 16.90 12.91
CA PHE A 16 10.45 16.60 11.77
C PHE A 16 10.53 15.07 11.68
N LYS A 17 9.91 14.55 10.63
CA LYS A 17 9.73 13.12 10.42
C LYS A 17 10.63 12.60 9.31
N ASP A 18 11.34 11.53 9.58
CA ASP A 18 11.96 10.65 8.61
C ASP A 18 11.13 9.36 8.43
N LYS A 19 11.59 8.42 7.62
CA LYS A 19 10.88 7.17 7.32
C LYS A 19 10.50 6.39 8.58
N TYR A 20 11.45 6.22 9.50
CA TYR A 20 11.31 5.38 10.68
C TYR A 20 11.35 6.13 12.01
N PHE A 21 11.85 7.34 12.04
CA PHE A 21 12.04 8.14 13.26
C PHE A 21 11.46 9.53 13.12
N SER A 22 11.04 10.08 14.23
CA SER A 22 10.59 11.48 14.32
C SER A 22 11.22 12.19 15.50
N SER A 23 11.45 13.48 15.30
CA SER A 23 11.76 14.45 16.35
C SER A 23 10.55 15.34 16.52
N VAL A 24 9.95 15.34 17.69
CA VAL A 24 8.72 16.09 17.97
C VAL A 24 8.94 17.05 19.12
N LEU A 25 8.60 18.32 18.92
CA LEU A 25 8.51 19.33 19.96
C LEU A 25 7.03 19.52 20.33
N ILE A 26 6.68 19.28 21.58
CA ILE A 26 5.32 19.34 22.10
C ILE A 26 5.20 20.50 23.08
N ALA A 27 4.22 21.37 22.85
CA ALA A 27 3.86 22.44 23.78
C ALA A 27 2.77 21.96 24.74
N SER A 28 3.07 21.94 26.02
CA SER A 28 2.25 21.26 27.03
C SER A 28 0.92 21.95 27.35
N ALA A 29 0.76 23.27 27.11
CA ALA A 29 -0.41 23.99 27.56
C ALA A 29 -1.15 24.77 26.47
N THR A 30 -0.55 25.84 25.93
CA THR A 30 -1.27 26.81 25.08
C THR A 30 -1.04 26.61 23.58
N GLY A 31 -0.05 25.81 23.22
CA GLY A 31 0.34 25.59 21.83
C GLY A 31 1.10 26.76 21.21
N PHE A 32 1.59 26.55 20.00
CA PHE A 32 2.30 27.55 19.19
C PHE A 32 1.30 28.32 18.33
N LYS A 33 1.48 29.63 18.21
CA LYS A 33 0.73 30.55 17.35
C LYS A 33 1.65 31.17 16.32
N ASP A 34 1.08 31.80 15.28
CA ASP A 34 1.81 32.48 14.23
C ASP A 34 2.92 31.59 13.66
N ASN A 35 2.53 30.37 13.31
CA ASN A 35 3.46 29.32 12.96
C ASN A 35 3.94 29.47 11.51
N LYS A 36 5.24 29.39 11.31
CA LYS A 36 5.85 29.37 9.99
C LYS A 36 6.76 28.17 9.86
N LEU A 37 6.52 27.35 8.83
CA LEU A 37 7.33 26.21 8.48
C LEU A 37 8.02 26.48 7.15
N THR A 38 9.36 26.35 7.15
CA THR A 38 10.16 26.45 5.94
C THR A 38 10.82 25.09 5.69
N LEU A 39 10.58 24.52 4.52
CA LEU A 39 11.19 23.26 4.09
C LEU A 39 12.05 23.52 2.87
N LYS A 40 13.30 23.12 2.90
CA LYS A 40 14.25 23.28 1.81
C LYS A 40 14.80 21.91 1.41
N THR A 41 14.71 21.59 0.12
CA THR A 41 15.38 20.42 -0.45
C THR A 41 16.84 20.79 -0.69
N GLU A 42 17.76 20.09 -0.07
CA GLU A 42 19.19 20.34 -0.21
C GLU A 42 19.72 19.79 -1.54
N GLY A 43 20.87 20.31 -1.98
CA GLY A 43 21.51 19.90 -3.22
C GLY A 43 22.23 18.54 -3.11
N GLU A 44 22.50 17.92 -4.24
CA GLU A 44 23.31 16.70 -4.31
C GLU A 44 24.69 16.95 -3.70
N GLY A 45 25.14 16.02 -2.85
CA GLY A 45 26.43 16.10 -2.16
C GLY A 45 26.43 16.87 -0.83
N SER A 46 25.33 17.47 -0.42
CA SER A 46 25.19 18.13 0.89
C SER A 46 25.20 17.15 2.07
N GLY A 47 24.94 15.88 1.84
CA GLY A 47 24.74 14.86 2.88
C GLY A 47 23.36 14.90 3.52
N TYR A 48 22.51 15.85 3.13
CA TYR A 48 21.14 16.01 3.61
C TYR A 48 20.15 15.95 2.46
N VAL A 49 18.98 15.34 2.71
CA VAL A 49 17.89 15.29 1.73
C VAL A 49 17.05 16.56 1.83
N ARG A 50 16.72 16.96 3.05
CA ARG A 50 15.92 18.15 3.35
C ARG A 50 16.37 18.77 4.65
N SER A 51 16.24 20.09 4.75
CA SER A 51 16.29 20.84 6.00
C SER A 51 14.93 21.48 6.27
N GLY A 52 14.55 21.57 7.53
CA GLY A 52 13.32 22.18 7.98
C GLY A 52 13.60 23.20 9.09
N ASP A 53 12.97 24.36 9.00
CA ASP A 53 12.98 25.40 10.03
C ASP A 53 11.55 25.71 10.47
N PHE A 54 11.32 25.70 11.76
CA PHE A 54 10.03 26.02 12.36
C PHE A 54 10.17 27.26 13.25
N LYS A 55 9.30 28.24 13.02
CA LYS A 55 9.16 29.45 13.87
C LYS A 55 7.72 29.53 14.33
N GLY A 56 7.54 29.59 15.64
CA GLY A 56 6.22 29.73 16.26
C GLY A 56 6.31 30.63 17.47
N THR A 57 5.23 31.34 17.76
CA THR A 57 5.09 32.20 18.94
C THR A 57 4.39 31.43 20.05
N PHE A 58 5.01 31.34 21.22
CA PHE A 58 4.41 30.74 22.40
C PHE A 58 3.92 31.86 23.35
N PRO A 59 2.59 31.98 23.61
CA PRO A 59 2.07 33.01 24.46
C PRO A 59 2.39 32.74 25.94
N ILE A 60 3.12 33.63 26.56
CA ILE A 60 3.50 33.57 27.99
C ILE A 60 2.77 34.66 28.74
N SER A 61 2.05 34.30 29.81
CA SER A 61 1.49 35.24 30.76
C SER A 61 2.48 35.41 31.91
N VAL A 62 3.20 36.51 31.93
CA VAL A 62 4.12 36.84 33.00
C VAL A 62 3.29 37.47 34.13
N LYS A 63 2.89 36.69 35.12
CA LYS A 63 2.15 37.15 36.31
C LYS A 63 2.99 37.09 37.57
N GLU A 64 4.09 36.39 37.58
CA GLU A 64 4.95 36.11 38.72
C GLU A 64 6.42 36.39 38.39
N THR A 65 7.27 36.39 39.40
CA THR A 65 8.70 36.64 39.27
C THR A 65 9.42 35.54 38.43
N GLU A 66 8.80 34.35 38.36
CA GLU A 66 9.30 33.21 37.60
C GLU A 66 8.17 32.59 36.77
N THR A 67 8.40 32.35 35.49
CA THR A 67 7.44 31.72 34.62
C THR A 67 8.08 30.48 34.03
N VAL A 68 7.52 29.31 34.35
CA VAL A 68 7.95 28.02 33.80
C VAL A 68 7.08 27.66 32.61
N VAL A 69 7.74 27.42 31.46
CA VAL A 69 7.06 26.99 30.23
C VAL A 69 7.45 25.53 29.95
N PRO A 70 6.53 24.59 30.16
CA PRO A 70 6.84 23.19 29.97
C PRO A 70 6.79 22.82 28.48
N PHE A 71 7.91 22.35 27.95
CA PHE A 71 8.02 21.70 26.64
C PHE A 71 8.41 20.25 26.83
N MET A 72 7.92 19.39 25.93
CA MET A 72 8.36 18.00 25.85
C MET A 72 8.99 17.74 24.48
N PHE A 73 10.11 17.05 24.50
CA PHE A 73 10.74 16.55 23.28
C PHE A 73 10.56 15.03 23.21
N PHE A 74 10.09 14.57 22.05
CA PHE A 74 10.09 13.16 21.71
C PHE A 74 11.11 12.93 20.59
N PHE A 75 12.02 12.00 20.81
CA PHE A 75 12.95 11.49 19.81
C PHE A 75 12.79 9.98 19.79
N GLY A 76 12.19 9.44 18.76
CA GLY A 76 11.88 8.02 18.79
C GLY A 76 11.33 7.47 17.47
N PRO A 77 11.03 6.18 17.47
CA PRO A 77 10.51 5.49 16.31
C PRO A 77 9.09 5.90 15.97
N ASN A 78 8.76 5.84 14.69
CA ASN A 78 7.41 5.99 14.19
C ASN A 78 6.64 4.68 14.39
N ASP A 79 6.47 4.28 15.64
CA ASP A 79 5.67 3.12 16.06
C ASP A 79 4.26 3.55 16.45
N TYR A 80 3.25 2.90 15.87
CA TYR A 80 1.85 3.29 16.05
C TYR A 80 1.38 3.13 17.50
N ASP A 81 1.69 1.97 18.11
CA ASP A 81 1.23 1.66 19.46
C ASP A 81 1.93 2.55 20.48
N LEU A 82 3.24 2.79 20.31
CA LEU A 82 4.00 3.73 21.14
C LEU A 82 3.44 5.14 21.09
N LEU A 83 3.20 5.66 19.87
CA LEU A 83 2.73 7.05 19.69
C LEU A 83 1.28 7.23 20.14
N LYS A 84 0.44 6.22 19.97
CA LYS A 84 -0.93 6.21 20.47
C LYS A 84 -0.98 6.17 21.99
N GLY A 85 0.00 5.52 22.64
CA GLY A 85 0.11 5.45 24.09
C GLY A 85 0.21 6.82 24.78
N TYR A 86 0.65 7.87 24.07
CA TYR A 86 0.66 9.24 24.60
C TYR A 86 -0.75 9.81 24.87
N ASP A 87 -1.77 9.25 24.26
CA ASP A 87 -3.16 9.67 24.42
C ASP A 87 -3.95 8.73 25.36
N GLU A 88 -3.31 7.68 25.91
CA GLU A 88 -3.97 6.78 26.86
C GLU A 88 -4.27 7.49 28.16
N GLY A 89 -5.55 7.46 28.56
CA GLY A 89 -6.01 8.13 29.79
C GLY A 89 -6.15 9.64 29.66
N VAL A 90 -5.93 10.22 28.49
CA VAL A 90 -6.08 11.66 28.22
C VAL A 90 -7.47 11.93 27.63
N ASP A 91 -8.11 13.02 28.08
CA ASP A 91 -9.37 13.47 27.48
C ASP A 91 -9.20 13.79 25.99
N LYS A 92 -10.22 13.48 25.19
CA LYS A 92 -10.20 13.71 23.73
C LYS A 92 -9.83 15.15 23.32
N ALA A 93 -10.21 16.14 24.14
CA ALA A 93 -9.86 17.54 23.90
C ALA A 93 -8.37 17.84 24.11
N ASN A 94 -7.69 17.00 24.88
CA ASN A 94 -6.28 17.13 25.24
C ASN A 94 -5.39 16.13 24.53
N ALA A 95 -5.95 15.20 23.73
CA ALA A 95 -5.20 14.22 22.96
C ALA A 95 -4.26 14.91 21.97
N LEU A 96 -3.04 14.39 21.87
CA LEU A 96 -1.99 14.91 20.97
C LEU A 96 -2.11 14.34 19.56
N HIS A 97 -2.67 13.14 19.43
CA HIS A 97 -2.79 12.40 18.16
C HIS A 97 -1.45 12.21 17.46
N LEU A 98 -0.40 11.89 18.22
CA LEU A 98 0.94 11.62 17.67
C LEU A 98 0.96 10.37 16.77
N ASP A 99 -0.01 9.46 16.91
CA ASP A 99 -0.24 8.31 16.02
C ASP A 99 -0.43 8.72 14.55
N HIS A 100 -0.83 9.98 14.30
CA HIS A 100 -0.92 10.55 12.95
C HIS A 100 0.44 10.72 12.28
N LEU A 101 1.54 10.69 13.01
CA LEU A 101 2.89 10.62 12.44
C LEU A 101 3.11 9.32 11.66
N VAL A 102 2.44 8.23 12.02
CA VAL A 102 2.47 6.99 11.25
C VAL A 102 1.49 7.11 10.09
N TYR A 103 2.03 7.15 8.86
CA TYR A 103 1.20 7.26 7.66
C TYR A 103 0.51 5.93 7.35
N LEU A 104 -0.72 5.77 7.77
CA LEU A 104 -1.55 4.60 7.52
C LEU A 104 -2.47 4.72 6.30
N GLY A 105 -2.27 5.77 5.49
CA GLY A 105 -3.09 6.05 4.31
C GLY A 105 -4.32 6.92 4.58
N MET A 106 -5.13 7.11 3.53
CA MET A 106 -6.40 7.83 3.62
C MET A 106 -7.40 7.11 4.54
N SER A 107 -8.47 7.76 4.91
CA SER A 107 -9.44 7.32 5.94
C SER A 107 -9.82 5.84 5.88
N VAL A 108 -10.13 5.30 4.70
CA VAL A 108 -10.52 3.88 4.52
C VAL A 108 -9.35 2.95 4.84
N PHE A 109 -8.15 3.25 4.31
CA PHE A 109 -6.96 2.41 4.52
C PHE A 109 -6.44 2.53 5.95
N ARG A 110 -6.52 3.75 6.53
CA ARG A 110 -6.23 3.97 7.95
C ARG A 110 -7.14 3.11 8.83
N TRP A 111 -8.45 3.06 8.54
CA TRP A 111 -9.38 2.23 9.28
C TRP A 111 -9.02 0.72 9.19
N ILE A 112 -8.71 0.22 7.99
CA ILE A 112 -8.25 -1.17 7.81
C ILE A 112 -6.97 -1.43 8.59
N ASN A 113 -6.00 -0.52 8.55
CA ASN A 113 -4.74 -0.66 9.27
C ASN A 113 -4.98 -0.67 10.78
N GLN A 114 -5.73 0.30 11.32
CA GLN A 114 -5.94 0.47 12.76
C GLN A 114 -6.77 -0.65 13.39
N TYR A 115 -7.80 -1.14 12.70
CA TYR A 115 -8.76 -2.08 13.29
C TYR A 115 -8.58 -3.53 12.83
N LEU A 116 -7.81 -3.77 11.79
CA LEU A 116 -7.59 -5.12 11.28
C LEU A 116 -6.11 -5.49 11.27
N ILE A 117 -5.27 -4.74 10.54
CA ILE A 117 -3.88 -5.13 10.30
C ILE A 117 -3.04 -5.03 11.57
N ILE A 118 -3.00 -3.87 12.21
CA ILE A 118 -2.19 -3.64 13.42
C ILE A 118 -2.58 -4.60 14.54
N PRO A 119 -3.86 -4.78 14.93
CA PRO A 119 -4.22 -5.73 15.98
C PRO A 119 -3.81 -7.18 15.68
N VAL A 120 -3.94 -7.64 14.43
CA VAL A 120 -3.55 -9.00 14.04
C VAL A 120 -2.02 -9.13 14.05
N VAL A 121 -1.30 -8.14 13.56
CA VAL A 121 0.19 -8.13 13.59
C VAL A 121 0.69 -8.11 15.03
N THR A 122 0.15 -7.25 15.90
CA THR A 122 0.50 -7.18 17.33
C THR A 122 0.20 -8.50 18.04
N PHE A 123 -0.96 -9.11 17.75
CA PHE A 123 -1.29 -10.43 18.30
C PHE A 123 -0.29 -11.50 17.85
N LEU A 124 0.04 -11.59 16.56
CA LEU A 124 0.98 -12.57 16.03
C LEU A 124 2.41 -12.34 16.54
N SER A 125 2.85 -11.11 16.68
CA SER A 125 4.17 -10.76 17.20
C SER A 125 4.36 -11.11 18.68
N GLY A 126 3.26 -11.26 19.43
CA GLY A 126 3.28 -11.75 20.80
C GLY A 126 3.65 -13.24 20.92
N PHE A 127 3.48 -14.02 19.86
CA PHE A 127 3.79 -15.47 19.84
C PHE A 127 4.96 -15.83 18.91
N LEU A 128 5.25 -15.00 17.92
CA LEU A 128 6.21 -15.28 16.86
C LEU A 128 7.24 -14.15 16.77
N SER A 129 8.52 -14.55 16.73
CA SER A 129 9.62 -13.61 16.57
C SER A 129 10.04 -13.40 15.11
N ASN A 130 9.60 -14.28 14.21
CA ASN A 130 9.97 -14.22 12.78
C ASN A 130 8.95 -13.42 11.98
N TRP A 131 9.36 -12.23 11.56
CA TRP A 131 8.48 -11.29 10.83
C TRP A 131 8.05 -11.78 9.46
N GLY A 132 8.87 -12.56 8.75
CA GLY A 132 8.47 -13.17 7.49
C GLY A 132 7.30 -14.16 7.66
N ILE A 133 7.31 -14.94 8.76
CA ILE A 133 6.20 -15.84 9.09
C ILE A 133 4.96 -15.03 9.47
N ILE A 134 5.10 -13.93 10.21
CA ILE A 134 3.98 -13.03 10.54
C ILE A 134 3.32 -12.49 9.27
N ILE A 135 4.10 -12.04 8.29
CA ILE A 135 3.60 -11.55 7.00
C ILE A 135 2.85 -12.66 6.25
N LEU A 136 3.38 -13.89 6.22
CA LEU A 136 2.72 -15.03 5.60
C LEU A 136 1.38 -15.35 6.27
N LEU A 137 1.35 -15.41 7.61
CA LEU A 137 0.12 -15.67 8.37
C LEU A 137 -0.90 -14.54 8.22
N MET A 138 -0.44 -13.29 8.18
CA MET A 138 -1.29 -12.14 7.89
C MET A 138 -1.94 -12.24 6.50
N THR A 139 -1.15 -12.64 5.49
CA THR A 139 -1.65 -12.88 4.14
C THR A 139 -2.70 -13.99 4.12
N LEU A 140 -2.44 -15.11 4.83
CA LEU A 140 -3.38 -16.22 4.96
C LEU A 140 -4.67 -15.78 5.66
N PHE A 141 -4.57 -15.00 6.73
CA PHE A 141 -5.70 -14.44 7.45
C PHE A 141 -6.60 -13.59 6.55
N ILE A 142 -6.02 -12.68 5.77
CA ILE A 142 -6.78 -11.86 4.81
C ILE A 142 -7.44 -12.73 3.74
N LYS A 143 -6.74 -13.77 3.24
CA LYS A 143 -7.32 -14.72 2.26
C LYS A 143 -8.49 -15.50 2.85
N MET A 144 -8.40 -15.90 4.11
CA MET A 144 -9.52 -16.55 4.83
C MET A 144 -10.70 -15.60 5.00
N LEU A 145 -10.45 -14.35 5.39
CA LEU A 145 -11.48 -13.32 5.54
C LEU A 145 -12.23 -13.07 4.21
N LEU A 146 -11.49 -13.06 3.10
CA LEU A 146 -12.04 -12.82 1.76
C LEU A 146 -12.61 -14.09 1.10
N TRP A 147 -12.38 -15.27 1.67
CA TRP A 147 -12.81 -16.55 1.08
C TRP A 147 -14.30 -16.58 0.68
N PRO A 148 -15.28 -16.23 1.53
CA PRO A 148 -16.68 -16.38 1.16
C PRO A 148 -17.05 -15.59 -0.10
N PHE A 149 -16.46 -14.44 -0.28
CA PHE A 149 -16.66 -13.60 -1.47
C PHE A 149 -15.95 -14.17 -2.69
N THR A 150 -14.70 -14.58 -2.50
CA THR A 150 -13.86 -15.18 -3.54
C THR A 150 -14.46 -16.48 -4.06
N TYR A 151 -14.99 -17.32 -3.17
CA TYR A 151 -15.67 -18.57 -3.53
C TYR A 151 -16.87 -18.33 -4.44
N LYS A 152 -17.74 -17.36 -4.11
CA LYS A 152 -18.88 -16.98 -4.96
C LYS A 152 -18.42 -16.52 -6.35
N SER A 153 -17.34 -15.77 -6.42
CA SER A 153 -16.75 -15.31 -7.67
C SER A 153 -16.22 -16.48 -8.51
N TYR A 154 -15.47 -17.41 -7.91
CA TYR A 154 -15.00 -18.62 -8.61
C TYR A 154 -16.13 -19.50 -9.11
N MET A 155 -17.21 -19.64 -8.34
CA MET A 155 -18.39 -20.39 -8.76
C MET A 155 -19.05 -19.75 -10.00
N SER A 156 -19.16 -18.42 -10.04
CA SER A 156 -19.66 -17.71 -11.22
C SER A 156 -18.74 -17.87 -12.43
N GLN A 157 -17.42 -17.83 -12.24
CA GLN A 157 -16.46 -18.10 -13.31
C GLN A 157 -16.57 -19.55 -13.83
N ALA A 158 -16.77 -20.51 -12.94
CA ALA A 158 -16.97 -21.91 -13.33
C ALA A 158 -18.24 -22.08 -14.20
N LYS A 159 -19.34 -21.39 -13.86
CA LYS A 159 -20.54 -21.36 -14.71
C LYS A 159 -20.26 -20.80 -16.11
N MET A 160 -19.50 -19.72 -16.19
CA MET A 160 -19.12 -19.14 -17.51
C MET A 160 -18.30 -20.09 -18.37
N ARG A 161 -17.47 -20.97 -17.77
CA ARG A 161 -16.73 -22.00 -18.49
C ARG A 161 -17.63 -23.04 -19.13
N VAL A 162 -18.65 -23.48 -18.41
CA VAL A 162 -19.65 -24.44 -18.92
C VAL A 162 -20.45 -23.85 -20.09
N LEU A 163 -20.64 -22.54 -20.13
CA LEU A 163 -21.33 -21.83 -21.20
C LEU A 163 -20.45 -21.59 -22.45
N ARG A 164 -19.17 -21.93 -22.40
CA ARG A 164 -18.23 -21.71 -23.52
C ARG A 164 -18.72 -22.24 -24.88
N PRO A 165 -19.21 -23.49 -25.01
CA PRO A 165 -19.68 -23.99 -26.31
C PRO A 165 -20.86 -23.19 -26.84
N GLN A 166 -21.74 -22.67 -25.98
CA GLN A 166 -22.88 -21.86 -26.40
C GLN A 166 -22.41 -20.46 -26.86
N ILE A 167 -21.38 -19.91 -26.23
CA ILE A 167 -20.75 -18.65 -26.66
C ILE A 167 -20.05 -18.82 -28.02
N GLU A 168 -19.38 -19.94 -28.25
CA GLU A 168 -18.77 -20.28 -29.55
C GLU A 168 -19.85 -20.39 -30.64
N ALA A 169 -21.02 -20.97 -30.34
CA ALA A 169 -22.15 -21.02 -31.27
C ALA A 169 -22.69 -19.60 -31.58
N ILE A 170 -22.80 -18.72 -30.59
CA ILE A 170 -23.18 -17.31 -30.80
C ILE A 170 -22.13 -16.60 -31.66
N ASN A 171 -20.85 -16.82 -31.43
CA ASN A 171 -19.77 -16.22 -32.23
C ASN A 171 -19.82 -16.74 -33.70
N ALA A 172 -20.12 -18.00 -33.91
CA ALA A 172 -20.28 -18.57 -35.25
C ALA A 172 -21.53 -18.01 -35.97
N LYS A 173 -22.59 -17.70 -35.25
CA LYS A 173 -23.82 -17.09 -35.79
C LYS A 173 -23.60 -15.64 -36.29
N TYR A 174 -22.65 -14.93 -35.69
CA TYR A 174 -22.33 -13.54 -36.05
C TYR A 174 -20.82 -13.38 -36.37
N PRO A 175 -20.35 -13.90 -37.52
CA PRO A 175 -18.93 -13.91 -37.85
C PRO A 175 -18.38 -12.57 -38.34
N GLY A 176 -19.26 -11.61 -38.68
CA GLY A 176 -18.90 -10.30 -39.20
C GLY A 176 -18.23 -9.39 -38.16
N LYS A 177 -17.34 -8.52 -38.67
CA LYS A 177 -16.68 -7.47 -37.86
C LYS A 177 -17.45 -6.13 -37.89
N GLU A 178 -18.60 -6.10 -38.53
CA GLU A 178 -19.47 -4.93 -38.57
C GLU A 178 -20.01 -4.61 -37.16
N GLN A 179 -20.15 -3.33 -36.88
CA GLN A 179 -20.56 -2.84 -35.57
C GLN A 179 -21.90 -3.42 -35.12
N ASP A 180 -22.84 -3.57 -36.06
CA ASP A 180 -24.18 -4.15 -35.80
C ASP A 180 -24.10 -5.63 -35.37
N GLN A 181 -23.26 -6.42 -36.06
CA GLN A 181 -23.05 -7.83 -35.70
C GLN A 181 -22.32 -7.99 -34.38
N MET A 182 -21.36 -7.13 -34.10
CA MET A 182 -20.67 -7.10 -32.80
C MET A 182 -21.65 -6.79 -31.67
N MET A 183 -22.57 -5.84 -31.86
CA MET A 183 -23.55 -5.44 -30.86
C MET A 183 -24.56 -6.58 -30.63
N LYS A 184 -25.06 -7.26 -31.67
CA LYS A 184 -25.95 -8.41 -31.55
C LYS A 184 -25.28 -9.57 -30.81
N ARG A 185 -24.02 -9.90 -31.17
CA ARG A 185 -23.21 -10.90 -30.48
C ARG A 185 -23.05 -10.60 -29.00
N GLN A 186 -22.72 -9.34 -28.66
CA GLN A 186 -22.56 -8.90 -27.27
C GLN A 186 -23.87 -9.00 -26.50
N THR A 187 -24.99 -8.61 -27.11
CA THR A 187 -26.32 -8.67 -26.49
C THR A 187 -26.76 -10.10 -26.23
N GLU A 188 -26.62 -11.00 -27.22
CA GLU A 188 -26.96 -12.43 -27.04
C GLU A 188 -26.06 -13.10 -25.98
N THR A 189 -24.77 -12.80 -25.98
CA THR A 189 -23.83 -13.32 -24.97
C THR A 189 -24.20 -12.81 -23.56
N MET A 190 -24.59 -11.53 -23.43
CA MET A 190 -25.02 -10.96 -22.17
C MET A 190 -26.33 -11.58 -21.67
N ASN A 191 -27.28 -11.84 -22.59
CA ASN A 191 -28.54 -12.52 -22.26
C ASN A 191 -28.30 -13.97 -21.81
N LEU A 192 -27.37 -14.68 -22.47
CA LEU A 192 -26.96 -16.01 -22.07
C LEU A 192 -26.37 -16.03 -20.66
N TYR A 193 -25.50 -15.07 -20.32
CA TYR A 193 -24.94 -14.94 -18.97
C TYR A 193 -26.04 -14.66 -17.93
N ARG A 194 -26.97 -13.75 -18.23
CA ARG A 194 -28.09 -13.45 -17.33
C ARG A 194 -28.99 -14.66 -17.08
N SER A 195 -29.34 -15.40 -18.12
CA SER A 195 -30.19 -16.60 -18.00
C SER A 195 -29.54 -17.72 -17.18
N ALA A 196 -28.20 -17.85 -17.26
CA ALA A 196 -27.42 -18.81 -16.48
C ALA A 196 -27.08 -18.33 -15.05
N GLY A 197 -27.46 -17.10 -14.69
CA GLY A 197 -27.10 -16.52 -13.39
C GLY A 197 -25.58 -16.38 -13.24
N ALA A 198 -24.87 -16.12 -14.34
CA ALA A 198 -23.44 -15.84 -14.35
C ALA A 198 -23.21 -14.35 -14.61
N SER A 199 -22.20 -13.76 -13.99
CA SER A 199 -21.85 -12.36 -14.21
C SER A 199 -20.47 -12.24 -14.88
N PRO A 200 -20.34 -11.54 -16.00
CA PRO A 200 -19.04 -11.32 -16.63
C PRO A 200 -18.06 -10.53 -15.74
N MET A 201 -18.57 -9.74 -14.81
CA MET A 201 -17.76 -9.00 -13.84
C MET A 201 -17.23 -9.86 -12.68
N SER A 202 -17.70 -11.10 -12.54
CA SER A 202 -17.25 -11.98 -11.45
C SER A 202 -15.76 -12.31 -11.51
N GLY A 203 -15.13 -12.22 -12.70
CA GLY A 203 -13.70 -12.44 -12.86
C GLY A 203 -12.81 -11.40 -12.18
N CYS A 204 -13.22 -10.13 -12.16
CA CYS A 204 -12.45 -9.04 -11.55
C CYS A 204 -12.88 -8.73 -10.09
N LEU A 205 -14.03 -9.26 -9.64
CA LEU A 205 -14.55 -8.99 -8.30
C LEU A 205 -13.58 -9.35 -7.15
N PRO A 206 -12.87 -10.50 -7.17
CA PRO A 206 -11.87 -10.81 -6.15
C PRO A 206 -10.76 -9.76 -6.08
N MET A 207 -10.28 -9.30 -7.24
CA MET A 207 -9.24 -8.28 -7.31
C MET A 207 -9.72 -6.95 -6.72
N LEU A 208 -10.91 -6.48 -7.08
CA LEU A 208 -11.49 -5.23 -6.56
C LEU A 208 -11.69 -5.30 -5.04
N LEU A 209 -12.15 -6.44 -4.53
CA LEU A 209 -12.35 -6.62 -3.09
C LEU A 209 -11.02 -6.72 -2.32
N GLN A 210 -9.99 -7.25 -2.94
CA GLN A 210 -8.66 -7.39 -2.33
C GLN A 210 -7.86 -6.09 -2.34
N MET A 211 -8.12 -5.17 -3.30
CA MET A 211 -7.35 -3.93 -3.48
C MET A 211 -7.24 -3.07 -2.21
N PRO A 212 -8.33 -2.81 -1.44
CA PRO A 212 -8.20 -2.00 -0.22
C PRO A 212 -7.23 -2.59 0.80
N PHE A 213 -7.23 -3.92 0.96
CA PHE A 213 -6.32 -4.62 1.88
C PHE A 213 -4.88 -4.57 1.37
N LEU A 214 -4.68 -4.77 0.07
CA LEU A 214 -3.35 -4.69 -0.55
C LEU A 214 -2.75 -3.29 -0.39
N ILE A 215 -3.54 -2.24 -0.64
CA ILE A 215 -3.09 -0.86 -0.49
C ILE A 215 -2.80 -0.55 0.99
N ALA A 216 -3.63 -1.01 1.92
CA ALA A 216 -3.41 -0.83 3.34
C ALA A 216 -2.10 -1.49 3.82
N LEU A 217 -1.83 -2.73 3.39
CA LEU A 217 -0.57 -3.43 3.66
C LEU A 217 0.64 -2.72 3.04
N TYR A 218 0.50 -2.27 1.79
CA TYR A 218 1.55 -1.52 1.10
C TYR A 218 1.90 -0.18 1.78
N MET A 219 0.93 0.44 2.46
CA MET A 219 1.17 1.64 3.26
C MET A 219 1.77 1.34 4.63
N TYR A 220 1.40 0.22 5.26
CA TYR A 220 1.84 -0.14 6.59
C TYR A 220 3.26 -0.72 6.62
N PHE A 221 3.53 -1.79 5.86
CA PHE A 221 4.79 -2.53 5.98
C PHE A 221 6.04 -1.73 5.63
N PRO A 222 6.12 -0.96 4.53
CA PRO A 222 7.34 -0.20 4.20
C PRO A 222 7.69 0.89 5.20
N THR A 223 6.70 1.38 5.97
CA THR A 223 6.90 2.42 6.99
C THR A 223 7.06 1.86 8.39
N SER A 224 6.80 0.56 8.59
CA SER A 224 6.90 -0.10 9.88
C SER A 224 8.36 -0.28 10.28
N ILE A 225 8.74 0.28 11.44
CA ILE A 225 10.08 0.08 12.02
C ILE A 225 10.31 -1.36 12.46
N LEU A 226 9.24 -2.12 12.70
CA LEU A 226 9.29 -3.49 13.21
C LEU A 226 9.96 -4.47 12.24
N LEU A 227 10.00 -4.15 10.95
CA LEU A 227 10.65 -4.96 9.91
C LEU A 227 12.15 -4.68 9.77
N ARG A 228 12.63 -3.57 10.35
CA ARG A 228 14.01 -3.15 10.20
C ARG A 228 14.98 -4.10 10.91
N GLY A 229 15.98 -4.58 10.17
CA GLY A 229 16.95 -5.57 10.67
C GLY A 229 16.37 -6.96 10.89
N GLN A 230 15.18 -7.26 10.37
CA GLN A 230 14.56 -8.58 10.46
C GLN A 230 14.81 -9.36 9.17
N GLY A 231 15.52 -10.48 9.28
CA GLY A 231 15.79 -11.35 8.15
C GLY A 231 14.69 -12.38 7.91
N PHE A 232 14.53 -12.79 6.65
CA PHE A 232 13.65 -13.89 6.26
C PHE A 232 14.18 -14.61 5.01
N LEU A 233 14.37 -15.93 5.11
CA LEU A 233 14.94 -16.77 4.05
C LEU A 233 16.33 -16.26 3.62
N TRP A 234 16.43 -15.70 2.42
CA TRP A 234 17.65 -15.12 1.85
C TRP A 234 17.76 -13.60 2.01
N ALA A 235 16.70 -12.94 2.49
CA ALA A 235 16.74 -11.50 2.74
C ALA A 235 17.28 -11.26 4.16
N ASP A 236 18.34 -10.48 4.26
CA ASP A 236 18.96 -10.12 5.54
C ASP A 236 18.13 -9.08 6.30
N ASP A 237 17.40 -8.25 5.57
CA ASP A 237 16.57 -7.19 6.14
C ASP A 237 15.30 -6.95 5.28
N LEU A 238 14.13 -7.24 5.85
CA LEU A 238 12.83 -7.04 5.22
C LEU A 238 12.47 -5.57 4.97
N SER A 239 13.18 -4.63 5.57
CA SER A 239 12.98 -3.19 5.36
C SER A 239 13.67 -2.64 4.11
N THR A 240 14.55 -3.45 3.50
CA THR A 240 15.29 -3.16 2.28
C THR A 240 14.97 -4.18 1.18
N TYR A 241 15.48 -3.96 -0.03
CA TYR A 241 15.34 -4.93 -1.11
C TYR A 241 16.31 -6.12 -0.94
N ASP A 242 15.90 -7.31 -1.36
CA ASP A 242 16.71 -8.50 -1.39
C ASP A 242 17.59 -8.53 -2.66
N ALA A 243 18.81 -8.03 -2.58
CA ALA A 243 19.74 -8.04 -3.69
C ALA A 243 20.49 -9.38 -3.81
N VAL A 244 19.92 -10.34 -4.53
CA VAL A 244 20.61 -11.62 -4.82
C VAL A 244 21.71 -11.43 -5.87
N ILE A 245 21.47 -10.55 -6.84
CA ILE A 245 22.47 -10.15 -7.85
C ILE A 245 22.53 -8.63 -7.83
N SER A 246 23.74 -8.09 -7.66
CA SER A 246 23.98 -6.64 -7.75
C SER A 246 25.15 -6.39 -8.71
N TRP A 247 25.08 -5.29 -9.44
CA TRP A 247 26.12 -4.87 -10.36
C TRP A 247 26.45 -3.39 -10.18
N LYS A 248 27.74 -3.06 -10.42
CA LYS A 248 28.24 -1.69 -10.28
C LYS A 248 28.15 -0.86 -11.56
N ALA A 249 27.94 -1.53 -12.70
CA ALA A 249 27.86 -0.86 -14.00
C ALA A 249 26.55 -0.10 -14.12
N ASN A 250 26.64 1.19 -14.46
CA ASN A 250 25.45 1.98 -14.78
C ASN A 250 25.02 1.70 -16.23
N ILE A 251 24.07 0.79 -16.43
CA ILE A 251 23.57 0.41 -17.74
C ILE A 251 22.42 1.36 -18.08
N PRO A 252 22.54 2.22 -19.10
CA PRO A 252 21.48 3.14 -19.49
C PRO A 252 20.16 2.36 -19.71
N LEU A 253 19.05 2.90 -19.27
CA LEU A 253 17.71 2.32 -19.29
C LEU A 253 17.49 1.25 -18.21
N ILE A 254 18.36 0.24 -18.09
CA ILE A 254 18.20 -0.84 -17.09
C ILE A 254 18.38 -0.31 -15.68
N SER A 255 19.45 0.44 -15.41
CA SER A 255 19.70 1.00 -14.09
C SER A 255 18.67 2.05 -13.67
N SER A 256 18.03 2.72 -14.64
CA SER A 256 16.96 3.69 -14.34
C SER A 256 15.65 3.04 -13.91
N PHE A 257 15.34 1.84 -14.43
CA PHE A 257 14.07 1.14 -14.15
C PHE A 257 14.21 0.02 -13.13
N LEU A 258 15.28 -0.77 -13.16
CA LEU A 258 15.54 -1.87 -12.23
C LEU A 258 16.39 -1.43 -11.02
N GLY A 259 17.09 -0.32 -11.09
CA GLY A 259 18.22 -0.08 -10.19
C GLY A 259 19.43 -0.95 -10.58
N ASN A 260 20.40 -1.08 -9.68
CA ASN A 260 21.61 -1.87 -9.90
C ASN A 260 21.57 -3.23 -9.18
N HIS A 261 20.38 -3.80 -9.00
CA HIS A 261 20.15 -5.07 -8.31
C HIS A 261 18.93 -5.82 -8.86
N LEU A 262 18.88 -7.10 -8.55
CA LEU A 262 17.76 -7.97 -8.85
C LEU A 262 17.25 -8.61 -7.55
N SER A 263 15.99 -8.36 -7.22
CA SER A 263 15.29 -8.95 -6.10
C SER A 263 14.74 -10.33 -6.49
N LEU A 264 15.08 -11.37 -5.72
CA LEU A 264 14.57 -12.72 -5.95
C LEU A 264 13.09 -12.83 -5.60
N PHE A 265 12.63 -12.16 -4.54
CA PHE A 265 11.19 -12.11 -4.23
C PHE A 265 10.40 -11.50 -5.38
N CYS A 266 10.90 -10.44 -5.99
CA CYS A 266 10.26 -9.80 -7.13
C CYS A 266 10.21 -10.71 -8.36
N VAL A 267 11.30 -11.45 -8.64
CA VAL A 267 11.33 -12.47 -9.71
C VAL A 267 10.31 -13.57 -9.44
N LEU A 268 10.29 -14.15 -8.24
CA LEU A 268 9.33 -15.20 -7.86
C LEU A 268 7.89 -14.72 -7.96
N MET A 269 7.61 -13.51 -7.50
CA MET A 269 6.29 -12.87 -7.63
C MET A 269 5.89 -12.78 -9.11
N THR A 270 6.78 -12.31 -9.97
CA THR A 270 6.50 -12.14 -11.40
C THR A 270 6.28 -13.46 -12.10
N VAL A 271 7.14 -14.46 -11.86
CA VAL A 271 7.00 -15.82 -12.43
C VAL A 271 5.67 -16.44 -11.99
N THR A 272 5.36 -16.39 -10.70
CA THR A 272 4.11 -16.93 -10.15
C THR A 272 2.90 -16.22 -10.76
N ASN A 273 2.96 -14.91 -10.93
CA ASN A 273 1.88 -14.11 -11.52
C ASN A 273 1.68 -14.46 -13.01
N ILE A 274 2.75 -14.65 -13.77
CA ILE A 274 2.68 -15.09 -15.17
C ILE A 274 2.08 -16.50 -15.28
N LEU A 275 2.52 -17.44 -14.43
CA LEU A 275 1.97 -18.80 -14.41
C LEU A 275 0.49 -18.79 -14.04
N TYR A 276 0.10 -18.05 -13.03
CA TYR A 276 -1.31 -17.88 -12.64
C TYR A 276 -2.14 -17.27 -13.75
N THR A 277 -1.65 -16.22 -14.40
CA THR A 277 -2.30 -15.57 -15.54
C THR A 277 -2.51 -16.55 -16.67
N ARG A 278 -1.47 -17.30 -17.04
CA ARG A 278 -1.56 -18.33 -18.11
C ARG A 278 -2.60 -19.40 -17.79
N TYR A 279 -2.60 -19.89 -16.54
CA TYR A 279 -3.59 -20.86 -16.07
C TYR A 279 -5.02 -20.31 -16.15
N THR A 280 -5.24 -19.09 -15.67
CA THR A 280 -6.56 -18.45 -15.60
C THR A 280 -7.07 -18.09 -17.00
N MET A 281 -6.20 -17.57 -17.88
CA MET A 281 -6.59 -17.18 -19.23
C MET A 281 -6.95 -18.37 -20.12
N ASN A 282 -6.27 -19.51 -19.97
CA ASN A 282 -6.65 -20.73 -20.70
C ASN A 282 -8.04 -21.22 -20.32
N GLN A 283 -8.58 -20.75 -19.18
CA GLN A 283 -9.88 -21.14 -18.67
C GLN A 283 -10.99 -20.11 -18.97
N SER A 284 -10.64 -18.91 -19.38
CA SER A 284 -11.62 -17.85 -19.67
C SER A 284 -12.05 -17.89 -21.15
N PRO A 285 -13.38 -17.86 -21.44
CA PRO A 285 -13.89 -17.75 -22.80
C PRO A 285 -13.64 -16.32 -23.31
N SER A 286 -12.49 -16.07 -23.90
CA SER A 286 -12.24 -14.79 -24.55
C SER A 286 -12.59 -14.87 -26.03
N GLY A 287 -13.59 -14.10 -26.45
CA GLY A 287 -13.91 -13.92 -27.87
C GLY A 287 -12.70 -13.35 -28.65
N GLU A 288 -12.58 -13.71 -29.90
CA GLU A 288 -11.47 -13.31 -30.80
C GLU A 288 -11.30 -11.79 -30.98
N GLY A 289 -12.29 -10.99 -30.59
CA GLY A 289 -12.23 -9.53 -30.71
C GLY A 289 -11.39 -8.79 -29.67
N MET A 290 -10.80 -9.47 -28.68
CA MET A 290 -10.11 -8.85 -27.53
C MET A 290 -8.64 -9.29 -27.39
N ALA A 291 -7.92 -9.46 -28.49
CA ALA A 291 -6.51 -9.86 -28.45
C ALA A 291 -5.64 -8.94 -27.57
N GLY A 292 -5.89 -7.64 -27.57
CA GLY A 292 -5.19 -6.69 -26.72
C GLY A 292 -5.45 -6.90 -25.23
N MET A 293 -6.65 -7.31 -24.84
CA MET A 293 -6.97 -7.59 -23.42
C MET A 293 -6.28 -8.88 -22.91
N LYS A 294 -5.93 -9.81 -23.78
CA LYS A 294 -5.17 -11.01 -23.39
C LYS A 294 -3.72 -10.70 -23.01
N MET A 295 -3.13 -9.67 -23.58
CA MET A 295 -1.74 -9.27 -23.27
C MET A 295 -1.66 -8.38 -22.03
N MET A 296 -2.73 -7.68 -21.64
CA MET A 296 -2.73 -6.72 -20.55
C MET A 296 -2.22 -7.29 -19.21
N PRO A 297 -2.64 -8.49 -18.75
CA PRO A 297 -2.12 -9.05 -17.50
C PRO A 297 -0.62 -9.36 -17.54
N TYR A 298 -0.08 -9.72 -18.71
CA TYR A 298 1.37 -9.95 -18.87
C TYR A 298 2.15 -8.65 -18.83
N ILE A 299 1.64 -7.60 -19.49
CA ILE A 299 2.22 -6.26 -19.44
C ILE A 299 2.21 -5.73 -18.01
N MET A 300 1.09 -5.92 -17.28
CA MET A 300 0.99 -5.54 -15.87
C MET A 300 2.00 -6.31 -15.01
N ALA A 301 2.18 -7.61 -15.21
CA ALA A 301 3.16 -8.37 -14.44
C ALA A 301 4.59 -7.87 -14.66
N ILE A 302 4.95 -7.51 -15.88
CA ILE A 302 6.25 -6.93 -16.21
C ILE A 302 6.39 -5.53 -15.63
N MET A 303 5.35 -4.70 -15.72
CA MET A 303 5.34 -3.36 -15.12
C MET A 303 5.52 -3.42 -13.59
N PHE A 304 4.83 -4.33 -12.92
CA PHE A 304 4.97 -4.56 -11.49
C PHE A 304 6.36 -5.07 -11.11
N PHE A 305 6.99 -5.88 -11.95
CA PHE A 305 8.38 -6.30 -11.75
C PHE A 305 9.32 -5.10 -11.65
N PHE A 306 9.26 -4.18 -12.60
CA PHE A 306 10.08 -2.97 -12.57
C PHE A 306 9.76 -2.06 -11.39
N MET A 307 8.48 -1.94 -11.05
CA MET A 307 8.03 -1.08 -9.95
C MET A 307 8.44 -1.62 -8.58
N PHE A 308 8.32 -2.94 -8.35
CA PHE A 308 8.57 -3.54 -7.04
C PHE A 308 10.01 -3.97 -6.81
N ASN A 309 10.83 -4.12 -7.87
CA ASN A 309 12.22 -4.54 -7.71
C ASN A 309 13.05 -3.59 -6.82
N GLN A 310 12.66 -2.32 -6.73
CA GLN A 310 13.33 -1.32 -5.89
C GLN A 310 12.70 -1.15 -4.50
N ASN A 311 11.62 -1.86 -4.21
CA ASN A 311 10.95 -1.78 -2.93
C ASN A 311 11.54 -2.78 -1.91
N ALA A 312 11.14 -2.62 -0.65
CA ALA A 312 11.48 -3.55 0.42
C ALA A 312 10.94 -4.96 0.15
N SER A 313 11.64 -5.94 0.67
CA SER A 313 11.40 -7.38 0.48
C SER A 313 10.09 -7.86 1.07
#